data_5e4632f4df66124530c3df34939dda5d
#
_entry.id   5e4632f4df66124530c3df34939dda5d
#
_cell.length_a   1.000
_cell.length_b   1.000
_cell.length_c   1.000
_cell.angle_alpha   90.00
_cell.angle_beta   90.00
_cell.angle_gamma   90.00
#
_symmetry.space_group_name_H-M   'P 1'
#
loop_
_entity.id
_entity.type
_entity.pdbx_description
1 polymer ?
#
loop_
_entity_poly.entity_id
_entity_poly.type
_entity_poly.pdbx_seq_one_letter_code
_entity_poly.pdbx_strand_id
1 'polypeptide(L)'
;MRANLVVLAAVMAGLALPAGAHDLSYDECVEGSDFIKHAAMSRDYGLSRDEFIGRLHGDLMAIRAFPPELRWFAQDDDDAALLVWHSERVFDEPRVPQIHQTEFFQACLTRIGEQARAEE
;
A
#
# COMPACT_ATOMS: atom_id res chain seq x y z
N MET A 1 47.19 27.22 -11.32
CA MET A 1 46.75 26.97 -11.28
C MET A 1 45.83 26.53 -11.07
N ARG A 2 45.36 26.40 -11.07
CA ARG A 2 44.64 26.13 -10.99
C ARG A 2 43.76 25.43 -10.61
N ALA A 3 43.49 25.00 -10.38
CA ALA A 3 42.85 24.26 -9.95
C ALA A 3 41.63 24.36 -9.73
N ASN A 4 41.16 24.42 -9.66
CA ASN A 4 40.03 24.63 -9.38
C ASN A 4 39.05 23.96 -9.65
N LEU A 5 38.72 23.70 -9.99
CA LEU A 5 37.84 23.15 -10.35
C LEU A 5 37.18 22.26 -9.85
N VAL A 6 37.10 21.75 -9.85
CA VAL A 6 36.67 20.79 -9.37
C VAL A 6 35.56 20.75 -8.77
N VAL A 7 35.40 20.93 -8.19
CA VAL A 7 34.40 20.92 -7.52
C VAL A 7 33.19 20.59 -7.86
N LEU A 8 32.80 20.95 -8.38
CA LEU A 8 31.61 20.75 -8.63
C LEU A 8 30.99 19.65 -8.55
N ALA A 9 31.32 18.93 -8.80
CA ALA A 9 30.78 17.79 -8.93
C ALA A 9 29.92 17.42 -7.88
N ALA A 10 30.33 17.46 -6.88
CA ALA A 10 29.64 16.95 -5.85
C ALA A 10 28.24 17.17 -5.85
N VAL A 11 27.96 18.07 -6.16
CA VAL A 11 26.72 18.29 -6.12
C VAL A 11 25.75 17.42 -6.39
N MET A 12 25.79 16.81 -7.25
CA MET A 12 24.76 16.05 -7.61
C MET A 12 24.30 15.10 -6.68
N ALA A 13 25.06 14.57 -6.08
CA ALA A 13 24.70 13.52 -5.28
C ALA A 13 23.47 13.73 -4.55
N GLY A 14 23.31 14.75 -4.04
CA GLY A 14 22.27 14.82 -3.13
C GLY A 14 20.93 14.69 -3.68
N LEU A 15 20.90 14.53 -4.88
CA LEU A 15 19.63 14.51 -5.38
C LEU A 15 18.92 13.28 -5.37
N ALA A 16 19.46 12.33 -4.91
CA ALA A 16 18.80 11.07 -4.94
C ALA A 16 17.58 11.13 -4.05
N LEU A 17 16.55 11.51 -4.55
CA LEU A 17 15.34 11.43 -3.82
C LEU A 17 14.89 10.00 -3.77
N PRO A 18 14.34 9.58 -2.71
CA PRO A 18 13.80 8.24 -2.61
C PRO A 18 12.74 8.16 -3.68
N ALA A 19 12.92 7.27 -4.51
CA ALA A 19 11.96 7.07 -5.50
C ALA A 19 10.76 6.64 -4.77
N GLY A 20 9.98 7.36 -4.73
CA GLY A 20 8.86 7.33 -4.43
C GLY A 20 8.05 6.46 -3.65
N ALA A 21 7.77 6.86 -2.53
CA ALA A 21 6.62 6.31 -1.90
C ALA A 21 5.43 6.69 -2.75
N HIS A 22 4.60 5.74 -3.02
CA HIS A 22 3.39 5.98 -3.76
C HIS A 22 2.40 6.76 -2.88
N ASP A 23 1.87 7.83 -3.42
CA ASP A 23 0.84 8.59 -2.73
C ASP A 23 -0.52 7.99 -3.04
N LEU A 24 -1.22 7.59 -2.01
CA LEU A 24 -2.55 7.01 -2.17
C LEU A 24 -3.55 8.05 -2.65
N SER A 25 -4.50 7.60 -3.45
CA SER A 25 -5.61 8.43 -3.89
C SER A 25 -6.92 7.95 -3.25
N TYR A 26 -7.92 8.80 -3.31
CA TYR A 26 -9.25 8.46 -2.82
C TYR A 26 -9.79 7.22 -3.53
N ASP A 27 -9.63 7.16 -4.86
CA ASP A 27 -10.14 6.02 -5.62
C ASP A 27 -9.44 4.72 -5.22
N GLU A 28 -8.16 4.79 -4.92
CA GLU A 28 -7.44 3.62 -4.43
C GLU A 28 -7.93 3.18 -3.06
N CYS A 29 -8.31 4.13 -2.21
CA CYS A 29 -8.90 3.79 -0.92
C CYS A 29 -10.25 3.09 -1.09
N VAL A 30 -11.05 3.51 -2.08
CA VAL A 30 -12.30 2.83 -2.39
C VAL A 30 -12.01 1.40 -2.86
N GLU A 31 -11.06 1.22 -3.77
CA GLU A 31 -10.72 -0.11 -4.27
C GLU A 31 -10.21 -1.02 -3.17
N GLY A 32 -9.32 -0.51 -2.33
CA GLY A 32 -8.80 -1.30 -1.22
C GLY A 32 -9.87 -1.68 -0.22
N SER A 33 -10.79 -0.75 0.06
CA SER A 33 -11.87 -1.04 1.00
C SER A 33 -12.82 -2.09 0.44
N ASP A 34 -13.08 -2.09 -0.86
CA ASP A 34 -13.87 -3.13 -1.50
C ASP A 34 -13.17 -4.49 -1.41
N PHE A 35 -11.86 -4.51 -1.57
CA PHE A 35 -11.09 -5.73 -1.41
C PHE A 35 -11.26 -6.30 0.00
N ILE A 36 -11.16 -5.45 1.02
CA ILE A 36 -11.29 -5.87 2.42
C ILE A 36 -12.71 -6.41 2.69
N LYS A 37 -13.72 -5.76 2.13
CA LYS A 37 -15.09 -6.26 2.24
C LYS A 37 -15.20 -7.66 1.64
N HIS A 38 -14.61 -7.88 0.46
CA HIS A 38 -14.64 -9.19 -0.18
C HIS A 38 -13.84 -10.23 0.60
N ALA A 39 -12.77 -9.81 1.29
CA ALA A 39 -12.04 -10.71 2.18
C ALA A 39 -12.96 -11.23 3.29
N ALA A 40 -13.73 -10.33 3.90
CA ALA A 40 -14.67 -10.72 4.94
C ALA A 40 -15.78 -11.60 4.39
N MET A 41 -16.26 -11.34 3.18
CA MET A 41 -17.25 -12.18 2.54
C MET A 41 -16.68 -13.57 2.26
N SER A 42 -15.44 -13.66 1.80
CA SER A 42 -14.78 -14.94 1.55
C SER A 42 -14.63 -15.74 2.85
N ARG A 43 -14.28 -15.06 3.93
CA ARG A 43 -14.25 -15.69 5.26
C ARG A 43 -15.62 -16.26 5.61
N ASP A 44 -16.68 -15.50 5.39
CA ASP A 44 -18.03 -15.93 5.72
C ASP A 44 -18.46 -17.14 4.89
N TYR A 45 -17.90 -17.26 3.68
CA TYR A 45 -18.17 -18.41 2.84
C TYR A 45 -17.26 -19.60 3.14
N GLY A 46 -16.37 -19.47 4.12
CA GLY A 46 -15.60 -20.62 4.60
C GLY A 46 -14.14 -20.66 4.17
N LEU A 47 -13.64 -19.65 3.47
CA LEU A 47 -12.23 -19.62 3.11
C LEU A 47 -11.41 -19.39 4.40
N SER A 48 -10.35 -20.17 4.58
CA SER A 48 -9.55 -20.07 5.79
C SER A 48 -8.60 -18.87 5.73
N ARG A 49 -8.15 -18.43 6.92
CA ARG A 49 -7.15 -17.37 7.02
C ARG A 49 -5.91 -17.70 6.22
N ASP A 50 -5.38 -18.90 6.39
CA ASP A 50 -4.13 -19.27 5.73
C ASP A 50 -4.27 -19.30 4.22
N GLU A 51 -5.41 -19.77 3.73
CA GLU A 51 -5.65 -19.76 2.29
C GLU A 51 -5.74 -18.35 1.75
N PHE A 52 -6.49 -17.49 2.42
CA PHE A 52 -6.66 -16.12 1.93
C PHE A 52 -5.35 -15.34 1.98
N ILE A 53 -4.69 -15.37 3.14
CA ILE A 53 -3.45 -14.60 3.32
C ILE A 53 -2.33 -15.14 2.43
N GLY A 54 -2.28 -16.47 2.25
CA GLY A 54 -1.30 -17.07 1.35
C GLY A 54 -1.48 -16.61 -0.09
N ARG A 55 -2.72 -16.56 -0.57
CA ARG A 55 -3.00 -16.06 -1.92
C ARG A 55 -2.67 -14.58 -2.03
N LEU A 56 -2.99 -13.80 -1.02
CA LEU A 56 -2.70 -12.37 -1.02
C LEU A 56 -1.20 -12.13 -1.13
N HIS A 57 -0.39 -12.84 -0.35
CA HIS A 57 1.06 -12.70 -0.45
C HIS A 57 1.57 -13.06 -1.84
N GLY A 58 1.04 -14.13 -2.43
CA GLY A 58 1.42 -14.53 -3.78
C GLY A 58 1.06 -13.47 -4.81
N ASP A 59 -0.13 -12.89 -4.69
CA ASP A 59 -0.59 -11.85 -5.61
C ASP A 59 0.25 -10.59 -5.47
N LEU A 60 0.60 -10.21 -4.23
CA LEU A 60 1.43 -9.04 -4.00
C LEU A 60 2.83 -9.21 -4.57
N MET A 61 3.38 -10.42 -4.50
CA MET A 61 4.66 -10.69 -5.14
C MET A 61 4.55 -10.60 -6.66
N ALA A 62 3.48 -11.11 -7.22
CA ALA A 62 3.28 -11.09 -8.67
C ALA A 62 3.10 -9.67 -9.19
N ILE A 63 2.42 -8.82 -8.43
CA ILE A 63 2.19 -7.43 -8.83
C ILE A 63 3.50 -6.68 -9.00
N ARG A 64 4.52 -7.02 -8.24
CA ARG A 64 5.81 -6.34 -8.35
C ARG A 64 6.46 -6.49 -9.71
N ALA A 65 6.06 -7.49 -10.48
CA ALA A 65 6.59 -7.69 -11.82
C ALA A 65 6.00 -6.72 -12.84
N PHE A 66 4.95 -5.99 -12.46
CA PHE A 66 4.32 -5.04 -13.37
C PHE A 66 4.83 -3.62 -13.14
N PRO A 67 4.85 -2.78 -14.18
CA PRO A 67 5.17 -1.36 -14.01
C PRO A 67 4.16 -0.72 -13.06
N PRO A 68 4.55 0.30 -12.30
CA PRO A 68 3.66 0.92 -11.31
C PRO A 68 2.30 1.33 -11.85
N GLU A 69 2.25 1.85 -13.06
CA GLU A 69 0.98 2.31 -13.61
C GLU A 69 0.01 1.19 -13.93
N LEU A 70 0.48 -0.05 -13.92
CA LEU A 70 -0.38 -1.21 -14.14
C LEU A 70 -0.67 -1.97 -12.87
N ARG A 71 -0.14 -1.50 -11.74
CA ARG A 71 -0.40 -2.17 -10.47
C ARG A 71 -1.70 -1.68 -9.91
N TRP A 72 -2.31 -2.57 -9.14
CA TRP A 72 -3.50 -2.22 -8.42
C TRP A 72 -3.10 -1.48 -7.14
N PHE A 73 -3.92 -1.41 -6.14
CA PHE A 73 -3.73 -0.67 -4.91
C PHE A 73 -2.31 -0.77 -4.32
N ALA A 74 -1.77 -1.96 -4.25
CA ALA A 74 -0.50 -2.19 -3.56
C ALA A 74 0.68 -1.91 -4.48
N GLN A 75 1.05 -0.66 -4.57
CA GLN A 75 2.15 -0.25 -5.45
C GLN A 75 3.51 -0.28 -4.78
N ASP A 76 3.56 -0.18 -3.47
CA ASP A 76 4.83 -0.26 -2.72
C ASP A 76 4.64 -1.11 -1.46
N ASP A 77 5.71 -1.27 -0.69
CA ASP A 77 5.68 -2.10 0.50
C ASP A 77 4.75 -1.55 1.58
N ASP A 78 4.61 -0.24 1.66
CA ASP A 78 3.73 0.36 2.67
C ASP A 78 2.27 0.11 2.32
N ASP A 79 1.91 0.21 1.05
CA ASP A 79 0.55 -0.11 0.60
C ASP A 79 0.25 -1.58 0.86
N ALA A 80 1.22 -2.46 0.53
CA ALA A 80 1.06 -3.89 0.76
C ALA A 80 0.87 -4.18 2.24
N ALA A 81 1.64 -3.53 3.10
CA ALA A 81 1.54 -3.74 4.55
C ALA A 81 0.16 -3.32 5.07
N LEU A 82 -0.37 -2.22 4.59
CA LEU A 82 -1.70 -1.76 4.99
C LEU A 82 -2.76 -2.79 4.60
N LEU A 83 -2.67 -3.29 3.38
CA LEU A 83 -3.65 -4.25 2.88
C LEU A 83 -3.56 -5.59 3.63
N VAL A 84 -2.35 -6.08 3.87
CA VAL A 84 -2.15 -7.34 4.60
C VAL A 84 -2.63 -7.21 6.03
N TRP A 85 -2.30 -6.12 6.71
CA TRP A 85 -2.69 -5.94 8.10
C TRP A 85 -4.22 -5.97 8.26
N HIS A 86 -4.93 -5.26 7.40
CA HIS A 86 -6.39 -5.26 7.46
C HIS A 86 -6.99 -6.59 7.03
N SER A 87 -6.36 -7.27 6.07
CA SER A 87 -6.82 -8.60 5.66
C SER A 87 -6.68 -9.61 6.80
N GLU A 88 -5.58 -9.54 7.55
CA GLU A 88 -5.42 -10.41 8.72
C GLU A 88 -6.48 -10.12 9.77
N ARG A 89 -6.79 -8.85 10.01
CA ARG A 89 -7.83 -8.50 10.98
C ARG A 89 -9.20 -9.05 10.62
N VAL A 90 -9.49 -9.15 9.35
CA VAL A 90 -10.76 -9.74 8.90
C VAL A 90 -10.96 -11.12 9.51
N PHE A 91 -9.88 -11.91 9.61
CA PHE A 91 -9.94 -13.27 10.13
C PHE A 91 -9.68 -13.33 11.64
N ASP A 92 -8.79 -12.49 12.14
CA ASP A 92 -8.39 -12.52 13.54
C ASP A 92 -9.39 -11.84 14.48
N GLU A 93 -10.11 -10.83 13.98
CA GLU A 93 -11.10 -10.10 14.74
C GLU A 93 -12.36 -9.95 13.89
N PRO A 94 -13.09 -11.04 13.67
CA PRO A 94 -14.20 -11.04 12.71
C PRO A 94 -15.31 -10.06 13.04
N ARG A 95 -15.70 -9.30 12.04
CA ARG A 95 -16.83 -8.39 12.09
C ARG A 95 -17.60 -8.55 10.80
N VAL A 96 -18.75 -7.91 10.69
CA VAL A 96 -19.49 -7.93 9.43
C VAL A 96 -18.67 -7.21 8.35
N PRO A 97 -18.81 -7.60 7.08
CA PRO A 97 -17.96 -7.07 6.01
C PRO A 97 -17.93 -5.55 5.92
N GLN A 98 -19.06 -4.88 6.15
CA GLN A 98 -19.14 -3.43 6.05
C GLN A 98 -18.31 -2.72 7.10
N ILE A 99 -18.15 -3.31 8.27
CA ILE A 99 -17.32 -2.71 9.32
C ILE A 99 -15.85 -2.77 8.92
N HIS A 100 -15.39 -3.91 8.44
CA HIS A 100 -14.02 -4.04 7.96
C HIS A 100 -13.75 -3.08 6.79
N GLN A 101 -14.70 -2.97 5.89
CA GLN A 101 -14.61 -2.05 4.75
C GLN A 101 -14.42 -0.61 5.23
N THR A 102 -15.25 -0.19 6.18
CA THR A 102 -15.20 1.17 6.71
C THR A 102 -13.89 1.43 7.45
N GLU A 103 -13.45 0.48 8.26
CA GLU A 103 -12.19 0.63 8.99
C GLU A 103 -11.01 0.79 8.05
N PHE A 104 -10.96 -0.01 6.99
CA PHE A 104 -9.89 0.13 6.01
C PHE A 104 -9.96 1.49 5.32
N PHE A 105 -11.15 1.88 4.90
CA PHE A 105 -11.32 3.13 4.19
C PHE A 105 -10.85 4.30 5.03
N GLN A 106 -11.21 4.32 6.31
CA GLN A 106 -10.78 5.38 7.23
C GLN A 106 -9.27 5.38 7.43
N ALA A 107 -8.67 4.21 7.58
CA ALA A 107 -7.22 4.11 7.73
C ALA A 107 -6.49 4.60 6.48
N CYS A 108 -7.04 4.29 5.32
CA CYS A 108 -6.47 4.71 4.05
C CYS A 108 -6.57 6.23 3.89
N LEU A 109 -7.71 6.81 4.22
CA LEU A 109 -7.86 8.28 4.17
C LEU A 109 -6.92 8.98 5.16
N THR A 110 -6.74 8.39 6.33
CA THR A 110 -5.79 8.93 7.32
C THR A 110 -4.39 8.95 6.75
N ARG A 111 -4.02 7.89 6.02
CA ARG A 111 -2.70 7.83 5.40
C ARG A 111 -2.54 8.88 4.32
N ILE A 112 -3.57 9.15 3.53
CA ILE A 112 -3.54 10.24 2.55
C ILE A 112 -3.24 11.56 3.25
N GLY A 113 -3.89 11.81 4.38
CA GLY A 113 -3.64 13.03 5.15
C GLY A 113 -2.22 13.09 5.68
N GLU A 114 -1.67 11.98 6.14
CA GLU A 114 -0.29 11.92 6.62
C GLU A 114 0.70 12.17 5.49
N GLN A 115 0.46 11.60 4.32
CA GLN A 115 1.31 11.82 3.15
C GLN A 115 1.29 13.28 2.73
N ALA A 116 0.13 13.92 2.75
CA ALA A 116 0.02 15.33 2.41
C ALA A 116 0.79 16.19 3.41
N ARG A 117 0.72 15.88 4.69
CA ARG A 117 1.46 16.65 5.69
C ARG A 117 2.97 16.46 5.57
N ALA A 118 3.40 15.30 5.17
CA ALA A 118 4.82 15.04 5.02
C ALA A 118 5.43 15.84 3.86
N GLU A 119 4.61 16.29 2.93
CA GLU A 119 5.09 17.07 1.80
C GLU A 119 5.22 18.56 2.14
N GLU A 120 4.71 18.97 3.27
CA GLU A 120 4.86 20.36 3.71
C GLU A 120 6.22 20.53 4.35
#